data_3a69a91e042038dc92a0c601d0bdd085
#
_entry.id   3a69a91e042038dc92a0c601d0bdd085
#
_cell.length_a   1.000
_cell.length_b   1.000
_cell.length_c   1.000
_cell.angle_alpha   90.00
_cell.angle_beta   90.00
_cell.angle_gamma   90.00
#
_symmetry.space_group_name_H-M   'P 1'
#
loop_
_entity.id
_entity.type
_entity.pdbx_description
1 polymer ?
#
loop_
_entity_poly.entity_id
_entity_poly.type
_entity_poly.pdbx_seq_one_letter_code
_entity_poly.pdbx_strand_id
1 'polypeptide(L)'
;FDYYHHKFCTGGLSEQEALELAVKTWPKDIIPCCHYSESRRKEHLDESIKAQAHSDLIKGTICRYGNEVDVVVEAKHKELAVLNYYKLGNI
;
A
#
# COMPACT_ATOMS: atom_id res chain seq x y z
N PHE A 1 1.39 -0.91 9.32
CA PHE A 1 1.38 -1.98 8.30
C PHE A 1 1.76 -1.41 6.94
N ASP A 2 2.63 -2.11 6.25
CA ASP A 2 3.09 -1.74 4.91
C ASP A 2 2.61 -2.81 3.93
N TYR A 3 1.66 -2.44 3.06
CA TYR A 3 1.06 -3.35 2.09
C TYR A 3 2.08 -3.95 1.13
N TYR A 4 3.03 -3.14 0.66
CA TYR A 4 4.00 -3.59 -0.32
C TYR A 4 5.08 -4.45 0.30
N HIS A 5 5.59 -4.04 1.47
CA HIS A 5 6.59 -4.80 2.21
C HIS A 5 6.07 -6.20 2.57
N HIS A 6 4.78 -6.31 2.92
CA HIS A 6 4.15 -7.59 3.24
C HIS A 6 4.28 -8.61 2.11
N LYS A 7 4.26 -8.17 0.86
CA LYS A 7 4.38 -9.07 -0.30
C LYS A 7 5.73 -9.79 -0.36
N PHE A 8 6.77 -9.19 0.22
CA PHE A 8 8.11 -9.78 0.28
C PHE A 8 8.37 -10.53 1.58
N CYS A 9 7.60 -10.25 2.61
CA CYS A 9 7.81 -10.77 3.97
C CYS A 9 6.47 -11.05 4.62
N THR A 10 5.78 -12.12 4.14
CA THR A 10 4.40 -12.39 4.57
C THR A 10 4.29 -13.02 5.96
N GLY A 11 5.33 -13.71 6.42
CA GLY A 11 5.27 -14.46 7.68
C GLY A 11 4.21 -15.56 7.67
N GLY A 12 3.74 -15.98 6.48
CA GLY A 12 2.70 -16.98 6.34
C GLY A 12 1.27 -16.45 6.53
N LEU A 13 1.11 -15.12 6.64
CA LEU A 13 -0.20 -14.47 6.84
C LEU A 13 -0.72 -13.88 5.53
N SER A 14 -2.05 -13.88 5.36
CA SER A 14 -2.68 -13.14 4.29
C SER A 14 -2.55 -11.63 4.57
N GLU A 15 -2.78 -10.81 3.53
CA GLU A 15 -2.77 -9.36 3.69
C GLU A 15 -3.78 -8.90 4.76
N GLN A 16 -5.00 -9.46 4.72
CA GLN A 16 -6.02 -9.14 5.70
C GLN A 16 -5.61 -9.52 7.12
N GLU A 17 -5.10 -10.74 7.31
CA GLU A 17 -4.65 -11.21 8.63
C GLU A 17 -3.54 -10.32 9.19
N ALA A 18 -2.56 -9.98 8.35
CA ALA A 18 -1.44 -9.15 8.77
C ALA A 18 -1.87 -7.73 9.12
N LEU A 19 -2.76 -7.15 8.31
CA LEU A 19 -3.32 -5.82 8.59
C LEU A 19 -4.06 -5.80 9.92
N GLU A 20 -4.93 -6.79 10.15
CA GLU A 20 -5.75 -6.85 11.37
C GLU A 20 -4.91 -7.06 12.62
N LEU A 21 -3.85 -7.86 12.54
CA LEU A 21 -2.91 -8.02 13.64
C LEU A 21 -2.17 -6.70 13.93
N ALA A 22 -1.74 -6.00 12.88
CA ALA A 22 -1.06 -4.70 13.03
C ALA A 22 -1.97 -3.68 13.69
N VAL A 23 -3.23 -3.60 13.27
CA VAL A 23 -4.23 -2.66 13.84
C VAL A 23 -4.38 -2.89 15.35
N LYS A 24 -4.36 -4.14 15.80
CA LYS A 24 -4.48 -4.47 17.23
C LYS A 24 -3.32 -3.97 18.08
N THR A 25 -2.17 -3.66 17.49
CA THR A 25 -1.02 -3.17 18.23
C THR A 25 -1.09 -1.67 18.52
N TRP A 26 -2.03 -0.96 17.88
CA TRP A 26 -2.22 0.47 18.08
C TRP A 26 -3.16 0.76 19.26
N PRO A 27 -2.96 1.89 19.97
CA PRO A 27 -3.91 2.31 20.99
C PRO A 27 -5.30 2.53 20.40
N LYS A 28 -6.34 2.25 21.19
CA LYS A 28 -7.75 2.27 20.72
C LYS A 28 -8.22 3.65 20.24
N ASP A 29 -7.65 4.70 20.76
CA ASP A 29 -8.02 6.09 20.46
C ASP A 29 -7.15 6.73 19.36
N ILE A 30 -6.28 5.94 18.74
CA ILE A 30 -5.41 6.40 17.65
C ILE A 30 -5.74 5.60 16.39
N ILE A 31 -6.00 6.31 15.28
CA ILE A 31 -6.22 5.68 13.98
C ILE A 31 -4.87 5.15 13.47
N PRO A 32 -4.74 3.84 13.24
CA PRO A 32 -3.49 3.27 12.73
C PRO A 32 -3.13 3.83 11.37
N CYS A 33 -1.84 4.03 11.14
CA CYS A 33 -1.31 4.49 9.86
C CYS A 33 -0.67 3.33 9.12
N CYS A 34 -1.04 3.17 7.84
CA CYS A 34 -0.49 2.15 6.95
C CYS A 34 0.26 2.83 5.80
N HIS A 35 1.14 2.06 5.15
CA HIS A 35 1.87 2.51 3.97
C HIS A 35 1.47 1.65 2.79
N TYR A 36 1.22 2.27 1.65
CA TYR A 36 0.87 1.57 0.43
C TYR A 36 1.75 2.03 -0.73
N SER A 37 2.27 1.06 -1.47
CA SER A 37 3.02 1.33 -2.69
C SER A 37 2.82 0.17 -3.66
N GLU A 38 3.22 0.37 -4.91
CA GLU A 38 3.11 -0.64 -5.96
C GLU A 38 4.44 -0.83 -6.67
N SER A 39 4.54 -1.89 -7.48
CA SER A 39 5.77 -2.28 -8.15
C SER A 39 6.06 -1.43 -9.37
N ARG A 40 7.20 -0.72 -9.36
CA ARG A 40 7.72 -0.01 -10.53
C ARG A 40 8.10 -1.00 -11.63
N ARG A 41 8.66 -2.15 -11.25
CA ARG A 41 9.03 -3.21 -12.20
C ARG A 41 7.83 -3.66 -13.03
N LYS A 42 6.69 -3.91 -12.38
CA LYS A 42 5.45 -4.33 -13.05
C LYS A 42 4.83 -3.19 -13.84
N GLU A 43 4.89 -1.98 -13.31
CA GLU A 43 4.35 -0.80 -13.98
C GLU A 43 5.04 -0.54 -15.32
N HIS A 44 6.37 -0.64 -15.35
CA HIS A 44 7.17 -0.38 -16.54
C HIS A 44 7.46 -1.64 -17.38
N LEU A 45 7.01 -2.80 -16.92
CA LEU A 45 7.29 -4.10 -17.57
C LEU A 45 8.79 -4.29 -17.80
N ASP A 46 9.60 -3.94 -16.81
CA ASP A 46 11.05 -3.94 -16.90
C ASP A 46 11.65 -4.69 -15.70
N GLU A 47 12.12 -5.92 -15.95
CA GLU A 47 12.68 -6.80 -14.91
C GLU A 47 14.04 -6.34 -14.41
N SER A 48 14.69 -5.38 -15.08
CA SER A 48 15.96 -4.81 -14.61
C SER A 48 15.74 -3.87 -13.40
N ILE A 49 14.52 -3.40 -13.20
CA ILE A 49 14.17 -2.57 -12.06
C ILE A 49 14.09 -3.43 -10.80
N LYS A 50 14.58 -2.93 -9.67
CA LYS A 50 14.53 -3.64 -8.39
C LYS A 50 13.10 -3.99 -8.01
N ALA A 51 12.90 -5.21 -7.50
CA ALA A 51 11.56 -5.67 -7.09
C ALA A 51 10.91 -4.75 -6.05
N GLN A 52 11.70 -4.13 -5.18
CA GLN A 52 11.21 -3.25 -4.10
C GLN A 52 11.01 -1.80 -4.53
N ALA A 53 11.36 -1.42 -5.76
CA ALA A 53 11.20 -0.05 -6.23
C ALA A 53 9.73 0.32 -6.34
N HIS A 54 9.38 1.53 -5.87
CA HIS A 54 8.01 2.04 -5.90
C HIS A 54 7.64 2.54 -7.29
N SER A 55 6.39 2.30 -7.70
CA SER A 55 5.85 2.77 -8.97
C SER A 55 5.76 4.30 -9.04
N ASP A 56 5.59 4.82 -10.24
CA ASP A 56 5.37 6.26 -10.45
C ASP A 56 3.97 6.66 -9.98
N LEU A 57 2.98 5.84 -10.32
CA LEU A 57 1.56 6.08 -10.01
C LEU A 57 0.97 4.89 -9.26
N ILE A 58 -0.22 5.09 -8.68
CA ILE A 58 -0.99 4.04 -8.02
C ILE A 58 -2.18 3.69 -8.92
N LYS A 59 -2.23 2.44 -9.37
CA LYS A 59 -3.24 1.97 -10.31
C LYS A 59 -4.24 0.99 -9.70
N GLY A 60 -3.86 0.30 -8.63
CA GLY A 60 -4.73 -0.64 -7.93
C GLY A 60 -5.66 0.05 -6.93
N THR A 61 -6.53 -0.73 -6.32
CA THR A 61 -7.41 -0.27 -5.25
C THR A 61 -6.88 -0.71 -3.90
N ILE A 62 -6.82 0.21 -2.95
CA ILE A 62 -6.36 -0.09 -1.59
C ILE A 62 -7.53 -0.64 -0.79
N CYS A 63 -7.41 -1.89 -0.33
CA CYS A 63 -8.43 -2.52 0.49
C CYS A 63 -8.06 -2.39 1.98
N ARG A 64 -8.99 -1.84 2.77
CA ARG A 64 -8.81 -1.70 4.23
C ARG A 64 -9.47 -2.82 5.01
N TYR A 65 -10.15 -3.76 4.33
CA TYR A 65 -10.85 -4.89 4.94
C TYR A 65 -11.80 -4.48 6.06
N GLY A 66 -12.47 -3.34 5.89
CA GLY A 66 -13.41 -2.81 6.90
C GLY A 66 -12.76 -2.17 8.11
N ASN A 67 -11.45 -2.03 8.14
CA ASN A 67 -10.75 -1.37 9.25
C ASN A 67 -10.61 0.14 9.02
N GLU A 68 -10.72 0.92 10.09
CA GLU A 68 -10.47 2.36 10.04
C GLU A 68 -8.98 2.61 10.17
N VAL A 69 -8.32 2.93 9.04
CA VAL A 69 -6.89 3.20 8.99
C VAL A 69 -6.62 4.37 8.05
N ASP A 70 -5.57 5.12 8.35
CA ASP A 70 -5.02 6.11 7.42
C ASP A 70 -3.99 5.42 6.55
N VAL A 71 -3.91 5.82 5.27
CA VAL A 71 -2.95 5.22 4.34
C VAL A 71 -2.07 6.31 3.75
N VAL A 72 -0.76 6.16 3.96
CA VAL A 72 0.25 6.98 3.32
C VAL A 72 0.67 6.28 2.03
N VAL A 73 0.50 6.96 0.91
CA VAL A 73 0.85 6.45 -0.42
C VAL A 73 2.30 6.82 -0.74
N GLU A 74 3.09 5.83 -1.09
CA GLU A 74 4.49 6.02 -1.50
C GLU A 74 4.63 5.72 -3.00
N ALA A 75 4.81 6.77 -3.81
CA ALA A 75 4.98 6.66 -5.25
C ALA A 75 5.95 7.74 -5.75
N LYS A 76 6.63 7.45 -6.86
CA LYS A 76 7.65 8.37 -7.41
C LYS A 76 7.07 9.73 -7.79
N HIS A 77 5.85 9.75 -8.33
CA HIS A 77 5.18 11.00 -8.73
C HIS A 77 4.44 11.67 -7.58
N LYS A 78 4.56 11.16 -6.36
CA LYS A 78 4.07 11.79 -5.12
C LYS A 78 2.59 12.23 -5.22
N GLU A 79 2.31 13.54 -5.06
CA GLU A 79 0.95 14.08 -5.12
C GLU A 79 0.24 13.80 -6.44
N LEU A 80 0.97 13.70 -7.54
CA LEU A 80 0.38 13.37 -8.84
C LEU A 80 -0.15 11.94 -8.85
N ALA A 81 0.51 11.02 -8.13
CA ALA A 81 0.03 9.66 -7.97
C ALA A 81 -1.29 9.62 -7.19
N VAL A 82 -1.43 10.43 -6.14
CA VAL A 82 -2.66 10.53 -5.35
C VAL A 82 -3.80 11.09 -6.19
N LEU A 83 -3.54 12.16 -6.95
CA LEU A 83 -4.54 12.74 -7.85
C LEU A 83 -5.00 11.74 -8.90
N ASN A 84 -4.07 10.97 -9.47
CA ASN A 84 -4.40 9.93 -10.43
C ASN A 84 -5.25 8.83 -9.80
N TYR A 85 -4.96 8.46 -8.55
CA TYR A 85 -5.71 7.47 -7.80
C TYR A 85 -7.19 7.88 -7.67
N TYR A 86 -7.44 9.14 -7.34
CA TYR A 86 -8.81 9.66 -7.26
C TYR A 86 -9.50 9.71 -8.63
N LYS A 87 -8.77 10.05 -9.68
CA LYS A 87 -9.31 10.05 -11.06
C LYS A 87 -9.77 8.67 -11.51
N LEU A 88 -9.19 7.61 -10.96
CA LEU A 88 -9.61 6.24 -11.24
C LEU A 88 -10.87 5.83 -10.46
N GLY A 89 -11.48 6.75 -9.70
CA GLY A 89 -12.68 6.50 -8.93
C GLY A 89 -12.45 5.95 -7.53
N ASN A 90 -11.22 5.95 -7.05
CA ASN A 90 -10.86 5.45 -5.72
C ASN A 90 -10.93 6.59 -4.69
N ILE A 91 -12.06 6.84 -4.16
CA ILE A 91 -12.30 7.93 -3.20
C ILE A 91 -12.29 7.41 -1.77
#